data_075dc569065b8a92c943d00c9d02a3f8
#
_entry.id   075dc569065b8a92c943d00c9d02a3f8
#
_cell.length_a   1.000
_cell.length_b   1.000
_cell.length_c   1.000
_cell.angle_alpha   90.00
_cell.angle_beta   90.00
_cell.angle_gamma   90.00
#
_symmetry.space_group_name_H-M   'P 1'
#
loop_
_entity.id
_entity.type
_entity.pdbx_description
1 polymer ?
#
loop_
_entity_poly.entity_id
_entity_poly.type
_entity_poly.pdbx_seq_one_letter_code
_entity_poly.pdbx_strand_id
1 'polypeptide(L)'
;TFREDLSAALGRDVRMANDANCLALSEVVDGAAAGAKVAFAIIIGTGCGGGLVVDGKLVEGANGIGGEWGHIPLPWPKPDELPGTECWCGQRNCLETWVSGTGLQRDYAAVNGAALDGGAIIAGARAGEPAAAAALDRYIDRLGRAMALICNILDPDVFVLGGGLSNVEELYQRLPDAIRPYVFSDMWEARIVPARWGDSSGVRGAACLWQ
;
A
#
# COMPACT_ATOMS: atom_id res chain seq x y z
N THR A 1 25.26 2.49 -13.82
CA THR A 1 24.15 2.47 -12.83
C THR A 1 24.54 1.59 -11.64
N PHE A 2 23.88 1.76 -10.46
CA PHE A 2 24.19 0.96 -9.26
C PHE A 2 24.11 -0.56 -9.53
N ARG A 3 23.12 -1.00 -10.31
CA ARG A 3 22.99 -2.41 -10.71
C ARG A 3 24.18 -2.89 -11.54
N GLU A 4 24.59 -2.11 -12.53
CA GLU A 4 25.73 -2.45 -13.41
C GLU A 4 27.04 -2.49 -12.61
N ASP A 5 27.26 -1.48 -11.76
CA ASP A 5 28.44 -1.39 -10.90
C ASP A 5 28.52 -2.59 -9.95
N LEU A 6 27.37 -2.97 -9.36
CA LEU A 6 27.29 -4.14 -8.46
C LEU A 6 27.51 -5.45 -9.23
N SER A 7 26.94 -5.59 -10.43
CA SER A 7 27.15 -6.77 -11.29
C SER A 7 28.62 -6.92 -11.68
N ALA A 8 29.28 -5.81 -12.05
CA ALA A 8 30.71 -5.82 -12.37
C ALA A 8 31.58 -6.17 -11.17
N ALA A 9 31.30 -5.61 -9.99
CA ALA A 9 32.04 -5.87 -8.76
C ALA A 9 31.89 -7.33 -8.29
N LEU A 10 30.72 -7.96 -8.49
CA LEU A 10 30.44 -9.33 -8.08
C LEU A 10 30.79 -10.37 -9.16
N GLY A 11 31.09 -9.95 -10.39
CA GLY A 11 31.33 -10.84 -11.53
C GLY A 11 30.12 -11.70 -11.89
N ARG A 12 28.88 -11.24 -11.61
CA ARG A 12 27.64 -11.95 -11.86
C ARG A 12 26.49 -11.00 -12.16
N ASP A 13 25.48 -11.46 -12.88
CA ASP A 13 24.27 -10.66 -13.10
C ASP A 13 23.56 -10.38 -11.77
N VAL A 14 23.05 -9.15 -11.60
CA VAL A 14 22.27 -8.70 -10.45
C VAL A 14 20.95 -8.16 -10.95
N ARG A 15 19.84 -8.63 -10.37
CA ARG A 15 18.50 -8.10 -10.60
C ARG A 15 18.06 -7.31 -9.38
N MET A 16 17.35 -6.23 -9.62
CA MET A 16 16.88 -5.33 -8.59
C MET A 16 15.44 -4.93 -8.90
N ALA A 17 14.62 -4.92 -7.87
CA ALA A 17 13.27 -4.36 -7.90
C ALA A 17 13.00 -3.64 -6.57
N ASN A 18 12.02 -2.75 -6.53
CA ASN A 18 11.62 -2.14 -5.26
C ASN A 18 10.93 -3.19 -4.36
N ASP A 19 10.77 -2.87 -3.08
CA ASP A 19 10.23 -3.76 -2.07
C ASP A 19 8.77 -4.16 -2.34
N ALA A 20 7.93 -3.23 -2.82
CA ALA A 20 6.55 -3.51 -3.16
C ALA A 20 6.42 -4.42 -4.39
N ASN A 21 7.29 -4.26 -5.39
CA ASN A 21 7.38 -5.16 -6.53
C ASN A 21 7.81 -6.57 -6.10
N CYS A 22 8.79 -6.66 -5.18
CA CYS A 22 9.19 -7.93 -4.60
C CYS A 22 8.04 -8.58 -3.80
N LEU A 23 7.33 -7.80 -2.99
CA LEU A 23 6.13 -8.29 -2.31
C LEU A 23 5.11 -8.86 -3.31
N ALA A 24 4.74 -8.09 -4.33
CA ALA A 24 3.77 -8.49 -5.34
C ALA A 24 4.16 -9.80 -6.03
N LEU A 25 5.41 -9.91 -6.45
CA LEU A 25 5.92 -11.10 -7.12
C LEU A 25 5.91 -12.33 -6.20
N SER A 26 6.39 -12.20 -4.96
CA SER A 26 6.34 -13.27 -3.97
C SER A 26 4.93 -13.80 -3.76
N GLU A 27 3.97 -12.89 -3.59
CA GLU A 27 2.61 -13.28 -3.27
C GLU A 27 1.84 -13.87 -4.46
N VAL A 28 2.22 -13.54 -5.68
CA VAL A 28 1.64 -14.16 -6.89
C VAL A 28 2.26 -15.52 -7.17
N VAL A 29 3.54 -15.73 -6.89
CA VAL A 29 4.21 -17.01 -7.18
C VAL A 29 3.65 -18.15 -6.32
N ASP A 30 3.59 -17.98 -5.00
CA ASP A 30 3.15 -19.03 -4.08
C ASP A 30 2.47 -18.49 -2.79
N GLY A 31 2.07 -17.23 -2.80
CA GLY A 31 1.49 -16.55 -1.65
C GLY A 31 -0.02 -16.35 -1.73
N ALA A 32 -0.48 -15.24 -1.16
CA ALA A 32 -1.90 -14.91 -1.01
C ALA A 32 -2.60 -14.57 -2.34
N ALA A 33 -1.83 -14.20 -3.37
CA ALA A 33 -2.30 -13.87 -4.72
C ALA A 33 -2.05 -14.98 -5.75
N ALA A 34 -1.67 -16.18 -5.32
CA ALA A 34 -1.43 -17.28 -6.25
C ALA A 34 -2.67 -17.56 -7.12
N GLY A 35 -2.45 -17.62 -8.45
CA GLY A 35 -3.50 -17.84 -9.44
C GLY A 35 -4.31 -16.61 -9.86
N ALA A 36 -4.07 -15.43 -9.27
CA ALA A 36 -4.66 -14.17 -9.71
C ALA A 36 -4.08 -13.75 -11.08
N LYS A 37 -4.93 -13.21 -11.95
CA LYS A 37 -4.49 -12.61 -13.22
C LYS A 37 -3.96 -11.21 -13.01
N VAL A 38 -4.66 -10.41 -12.21
CA VAL A 38 -4.27 -9.05 -11.84
C VAL A 38 -4.18 -8.98 -10.33
N ALA A 39 -3.00 -8.77 -9.81
CA ALA A 39 -2.76 -8.59 -8.38
C ALA A 39 -2.11 -7.23 -8.10
N PHE A 40 -2.63 -6.50 -7.14
CA PHE A 40 -2.03 -5.26 -6.67
C PHE A 40 -1.60 -5.42 -5.21
N ALA A 41 -0.29 -5.43 -4.98
CA ALA A 41 0.27 -5.48 -3.64
C ALA A 41 0.51 -4.08 -3.10
N ILE A 42 0.23 -3.89 -1.82
CA ILE A 42 0.36 -2.61 -1.13
C ILE A 42 1.22 -2.81 0.11
N ILE A 43 2.32 -2.08 0.22
CA ILE A 43 3.08 -1.97 1.45
C ILE A 43 2.62 -0.73 2.21
N ILE A 44 2.11 -0.91 3.43
CA ILE A 44 1.73 0.15 4.35
C ILE A 44 2.56 0.03 5.64
N GLY A 45 3.70 0.71 5.60
CA GLY A 45 4.69 0.77 6.67
C GLY A 45 5.04 2.21 7.02
N THR A 46 6.32 2.53 7.16
CA THR A 46 6.81 3.92 7.30
C THR A 46 6.39 4.76 6.10
N GLY A 47 6.47 4.19 4.88
CA GLY A 47 5.96 4.75 3.64
C GLY A 47 4.75 3.97 3.10
N CYS A 48 4.38 4.25 1.84
CA CYS A 48 3.32 3.56 1.13
C CYS A 48 3.76 3.24 -0.31
N GLY A 49 4.05 1.98 -0.57
CA GLY A 49 4.43 1.49 -1.90
C GLY A 49 3.37 0.59 -2.52
N GLY A 50 3.46 0.40 -3.83
CA GLY A 50 2.61 -0.54 -4.57
C GLY A 50 3.39 -1.36 -5.59
N GLY A 51 2.92 -2.57 -5.87
CA GLY A 51 3.46 -3.45 -6.91
C GLY A 51 2.33 -4.09 -7.70
N LEU A 52 2.45 -4.08 -9.01
CA LEU A 52 1.44 -4.62 -9.93
C LEU A 52 1.97 -5.85 -10.65
N VAL A 53 1.21 -6.94 -10.60
CA VAL A 53 1.47 -8.14 -11.38
C VAL A 53 0.26 -8.44 -12.27
N VAL A 54 0.51 -8.66 -13.55
CA VAL A 54 -0.51 -9.03 -14.55
C VAL A 54 -0.06 -10.31 -15.25
N ASP A 55 -0.92 -11.33 -15.28
CA ASP A 55 -0.64 -12.66 -15.87
C ASP A 55 0.71 -13.24 -15.39
N GLY A 56 0.98 -13.12 -14.09
CA GLY A 56 2.21 -13.61 -13.44
C GLY A 56 3.46 -12.77 -13.73
N LYS A 57 3.34 -11.64 -14.42
CA LYS A 57 4.46 -10.76 -14.78
C LYS A 57 4.38 -9.44 -14.03
N LEU A 58 5.50 -9.05 -13.45
CA LEU A 58 5.63 -7.75 -12.80
C LEU A 58 5.54 -6.61 -13.83
N VAL A 59 4.74 -5.60 -13.53
CA VAL A 59 4.59 -4.40 -14.36
C VAL A 59 5.46 -3.29 -13.78
N GLU A 60 6.71 -3.25 -14.22
CA GLU A 60 7.66 -2.21 -13.81
C GLU A 60 7.43 -0.88 -14.54
N GLY A 61 6.81 -0.95 -15.73
CA GLY A 61 6.62 0.20 -16.62
C GLY A 61 7.90 0.57 -17.40
N ALA A 62 7.74 1.45 -18.38
CA ALA A 62 8.83 1.85 -19.28
C ALA A 62 9.98 2.60 -18.55
N ASN A 63 9.67 3.24 -17.43
CA ASN A 63 10.61 4.05 -16.63
C ASN A 63 10.89 3.44 -15.24
N GLY A 64 10.43 2.22 -14.96
CA GLY A 64 10.61 1.56 -13.67
C GLY A 64 9.79 2.18 -12.53
N ILE A 65 8.71 2.88 -12.82
CA ILE A 65 7.84 3.54 -11.82
C ILE A 65 6.44 2.93 -11.76
N GLY A 66 6.25 1.75 -12.34
CA GLY A 66 4.99 1.01 -12.24
C GLY A 66 4.69 0.67 -10.78
N GLY A 67 3.52 1.05 -10.31
CA GLY A 67 3.13 0.82 -8.91
C GLY A 67 3.47 1.95 -7.92
N GLU A 68 4.07 3.06 -8.35
CA GLU A 68 4.39 4.23 -7.50
C GLU A 68 3.13 5.03 -7.10
N TRP A 69 2.09 4.34 -6.69
CA TRP A 69 0.79 4.91 -6.33
C TRP A 69 0.84 5.79 -5.08
N GLY A 70 1.83 5.56 -4.20
CA GLY A 70 2.04 6.37 -3.00
C GLY A 70 2.28 7.85 -3.29
N HIS A 71 2.73 8.18 -4.52
CA HIS A 71 3.03 9.54 -4.94
C HIS A 71 1.97 10.20 -5.84
N ILE A 72 0.81 9.55 -6.03
CA ILE A 72 -0.36 10.21 -6.61
C ILE A 72 -1.12 10.99 -5.54
N PRO A 73 -1.86 12.06 -5.91
CA PRO A 73 -2.68 12.81 -4.96
C PRO A 73 -3.78 11.94 -4.36
N LEU A 74 -4.16 12.22 -3.11
CA LEU A 74 -5.32 11.59 -2.46
C LEU A 74 -6.58 11.81 -3.32
N PRO A 75 -7.24 10.75 -3.81
CA PRO A 75 -8.42 10.89 -4.65
C PRO A 75 -9.64 11.33 -3.83
N TRP A 76 -10.56 12.04 -4.48
CA TRP A 76 -11.79 12.60 -3.87
C TRP A 76 -11.50 13.30 -2.53
N PRO A 77 -10.55 14.27 -2.49
CA PRO A 77 -10.15 14.88 -1.23
C PRO A 77 -11.31 15.69 -0.63
N LYS A 78 -11.45 15.60 0.69
CA LYS A 78 -12.37 16.43 1.47
C LYS A 78 -11.76 17.83 1.67
N PRO A 79 -12.58 18.88 1.95
CA PRO A 79 -12.06 20.24 2.13
C PRO A 79 -10.97 20.38 3.20
N ASP A 80 -11.06 19.61 4.28
CA ASP A 80 -10.08 19.58 5.37
C ASP A 80 -8.79 18.80 5.03
N GLU A 81 -8.76 18.12 3.89
CA GLU A 81 -7.58 17.42 3.38
C GLU A 81 -6.79 18.24 2.36
N LEU A 82 -7.25 19.48 2.07
CA LEU A 82 -6.59 20.38 1.13
C LEU A 82 -5.95 21.57 1.86
N PRO A 83 -4.77 22.03 1.37
CA PRO A 83 -4.03 21.60 0.17
C PRO A 83 -3.18 20.33 0.37
N GLY A 84 -3.30 19.66 1.49
CA GLY A 84 -2.52 18.47 1.86
C GLY A 84 -1.10 18.78 2.31
N THR A 85 -0.43 17.77 2.84
CA THR A 85 0.95 17.86 3.35
C THR A 85 1.95 17.78 2.18
N GLU A 86 3.09 18.45 2.32
CA GLU A 86 4.22 18.27 1.42
C GLU A 86 4.78 16.86 1.53
N CYS A 87 5.04 16.24 0.39
CA CYS A 87 5.71 14.95 0.28
C CYS A 87 7.19 15.17 -0.04
N TRP A 88 8.03 14.24 0.38
CA TRP A 88 9.46 14.27 0.08
C TRP A 88 9.76 14.24 -1.44
N CYS A 89 8.82 13.75 -2.28
CA CYS A 89 8.94 13.78 -3.74
C CYS A 89 8.77 15.18 -4.35
N GLY A 90 8.51 16.21 -3.53
CA GLY A 90 8.31 17.60 -3.95
C GLY A 90 6.86 17.95 -4.31
N GLN A 91 5.95 16.97 -4.34
CA GLN A 91 4.52 17.21 -4.57
C GLN A 91 3.77 17.38 -3.24
N ARG A 92 2.51 17.80 -3.32
CA ARG A 92 1.60 17.89 -2.16
C ARG A 92 0.49 16.86 -2.27
N ASN A 93 -0.05 16.50 -1.12
CA ASN A 93 -1.23 15.64 -1.01
C ASN A 93 -1.02 14.21 -1.53
N CYS A 94 0.22 13.73 -1.61
CA CYS A 94 0.51 12.36 -2.00
C CYS A 94 -0.13 11.35 -1.05
N LEU A 95 -0.62 10.22 -1.57
CA LEU A 95 -1.21 9.13 -0.78
C LEU A 95 -0.34 8.72 0.41
N GLU A 96 0.98 8.61 0.21
CA GLU A 96 1.91 8.25 1.28
C GLU A 96 1.79 9.16 2.50
N THR A 97 1.50 10.44 2.31
CA THR A 97 1.35 11.38 3.44
C THR A 97 0.08 11.11 4.28
N TRP A 98 -0.83 10.27 3.80
CA TRP A 98 -2.11 9.94 4.43
C TRP A 98 -2.22 8.48 4.87
N VAL A 99 -1.82 7.54 3.99
CA VAL A 99 -2.10 6.12 4.15
C VAL A 99 -0.88 5.29 4.54
N SER A 100 0.25 5.93 4.87
CA SER A 100 1.38 5.28 5.54
C SER A 100 1.20 5.28 7.06
N GLY A 101 2.03 4.51 7.78
CA GLY A 101 2.08 4.55 9.23
C GLY A 101 2.47 5.93 9.76
N THR A 102 3.42 6.61 9.10
CA THR A 102 3.78 8.01 9.44
C THR A 102 2.64 8.97 9.12
N GLY A 103 1.84 8.69 8.09
CA GLY A 103 0.63 9.46 7.76
C GLY A 103 -0.43 9.36 8.86
N LEU A 104 -0.70 8.15 9.36
CA LEU A 104 -1.63 7.91 10.47
C LEU A 104 -1.19 8.67 11.74
N GLN A 105 0.09 8.60 12.10
CA GLN A 105 0.63 9.29 13.27
C GLN A 105 0.53 10.81 13.13
N ARG A 106 0.83 11.34 11.94
CA ARG A 106 0.74 12.76 11.65
C ARG A 106 -0.70 13.28 11.74
N ASP A 107 -1.65 12.53 11.16
CA ASP A 107 -3.07 12.87 11.23
C ASP A 107 -3.58 12.88 12.67
N TYR A 108 -3.21 11.86 13.46
CA TYR A 108 -3.55 11.82 14.88
C TYR A 108 -3.01 13.04 15.63
N ALA A 109 -1.72 13.34 15.44
CA ALA A 109 -1.07 14.46 16.12
C ALA A 109 -1.67 15.83 15.72
N ALA A 110 -1.98 16.01 14.42
CA ALA A 110 -2.56 17.24 13.91
C ALA A 110 -3.96 17.53 14.51
N VAL A 111 -4.76 16.49 14.71
CA VAL A 111 -6.13 16.63 15.25
C VAL A 111 -6.13 16.71 16.78
N ASN A 112 -5.23 15.99 17.46
CA ASN A 112 -5.30 15.83 18.93
C ASN A 112 -4.22 16.60 19.68
N GLY A 113 -3.29 17.28 18.98
CA GLY A 113 -2.23 18.09 19.59
C GLY A 113 -1.13 17.30 20.29
N ALA A 114 -1.13 15.96 20.20
CA ALA A 114 -0.14 15.09 20.84
C ALA A 114 0.29 13.96 19.88
N ALA A 115 1.58 13.70 19.81
CA ALA A 115 2.11 12.61 19.01
C ALA A 115 1.87 11.26 19.72
N LEU A 116 1.48 10.27 18.91
CA LEU A 116 1.32 8.90 19.35
C LEU A 116 1.81 7.96 18.25
N ASP A 117 2.46 6.85 18.59
CA ASP A 117 2.89 5.89 17.59
C ASP A 117 1.71 5.09 17.02
N GLY A 118 1.90 4.54 15.81
CA GLY A 118 0.82 3.85 15.09
C GLY A 118 0.24 2.66 15.87
N GLY A 119 1.08 1.89 16.57
CA GLY A 119 0.62 0.76 17.39
C GLY A 119 -0.24 1.22 18.55
N ALA A 120 0.16 2.31 19.22
CA ALA A 120 -0.62 2.88 20.31
C ALA A 120 -1.95 3.49 19.83
N ILE A 121 -1.99 4.11 18.64
CA ILE A 121 -3.25 4.58 18.03
C ILE A 121 -4.20 3.40 17.79
N ILE A 122 -3.72 2.30 17.21
CA ILE A 122 -4.54 1.10 16.97
C ILE A 122 -5.02 0.48 18.28
N ALA A 123 -4.13 0.38 19.29
CA ALA A 123 -4.49 -0.14 20.59
C ALA A 123 -5.55 0.74 21.29
N GLY A 124 -5.42 2.06 21.24
CA GLY A 124 -6.40 3.01 21.75
C GLY A 124 -7.75 2.91 21.05
N ALA A 125 -7.75 2.76 19.71
CA ALA A 125 -8.97 2.57 18.94
C ALA A 125 -9.71 1.27 19.37
N ARG A 126 -8.99 0.18 19.59
CA ARG A 126 -9.53 -1.10 20.11
C ARG A 126 -10.03 -0.99 21.54
N ALA A 127 -9.40 -0.14 22.35
CA ALA A 127 -9.86 0.17 23.70
C ALA A 127 -11.07 1.12 23.75
N GLY A 128 -11.53 1.61 22.60
CA GLY A 128 -12.67 2.54 22.50
C GLY A 128 -12.32 3.99 22.80
N GLU A 129 -11.05 4.38 22.73
CA GLU A 129 -10.63 5.78 22.85
C GLU A 129 -11.12 6.60 21.65
N PRO A 130 -11.97 7.63 21.86
CA PRO A 130 -12.65 8.32 20.75
C PRO A 130 -11.68 8.95 19.74
N ALA A 131 -10.57 9.53 20.22
CA ALA A 131 -9.58 10.18 19.37
C ALA A 131 -8.85 9.17 18.45
N ALA A 132 -8.48 8.02 19.01
CA ALA A 132 -7.80 6.96 18.30
C ALA A 132 -8.75 6.25 17.30
N ALA A 133 -9.98 5.98 17.72
CA ALA A 133 -11.03 5.43 16.85
C ALA A 133 -11.30 6.34 15.65
N ALA A 134 -11.46 7.65 15.88
CA ALA A 134 -11.67 8.62 14.81
C ALA A 134 -10.46 8.72 13.84
N ALA A 135 -9.24 8.58 14.34
CA ALA A 135 -8.04 8.54 13.48
C ALA A 135 -8.02 7.29 12.60
N LEU A 136 -8.34 6.12 13.15
CA LEU A 136 -8.46 4.88 12.39
C LEU A 136 -9.59 4.97 11.34
N ASP A 137 -10.72 5.59 11.67
CA ASP A 137 -11.83 5.80 10.74
C ASP A 137 -11.40 6.65 9.54
N ARG A 138 -10.71 7.77 9.78
CA ARG A 138 -10.17 8.62 8.71
C ARG A 138 -9.12 7.89 7.87
N TYR A 139 -8.27 7.10 8.50
CA TYR A 139 -7.27 6.29 7.81
C TYR A 139 -7.92 5.29 6.86
N ILE A 140 -8.92 4.53 7.32
CA ILE A 140 -9.65 3.54 6.52
C ILE A 140 -10.40 4.21 5.36
N ASP A 141 -11.05 5.34 5.59
CA ASP A 141 -11.73 6.12 4.54
C ASP A 141 -10.75 6.54 3.44
N ARG A 142 -9.59 7.08 3.79
CA ARG A 142 -8.55 7.50 2.83
C ARG A 142 -7.95 6.33 2.06
N LEU A 143 -7.62 5.25 2.75
CA LEU A 143 -7.11 4.04 2.12
C LEU A 143 -8.15 3.42 1.19
N GLY A 144 -9.42 3.41 1.60
CA GLY A 144 -10.54 2.95 0.77
C GLY A 144 -10.67 3.75 -0.52
N ARG A 145 -10.63 5.08 -0.46
CA ARG A 145 -10.64 5.95 -1.64
C ARG A 145 -9.44 5.70 -2.55
N ALA A 146 -8.26 5.55 -1.97
CA ALA A 146 -7.04 5.25 -2.73
C ALA A 146 -7.15 3.91 -3.47
N MET A 147 -7.64 2.87 -2.80
CA MET A 147 -7.84 1.55 -3.39
C MET A 147 -8.95 1.56 -4.46
N ALA A 148 -10.02 2.34 -4.26
CA ALA A 148 -11.08 2.49 -5.26
C ALA A 148 -10.57 3.07 -6.58
N LEU A 149 -9.59 4.00 -6.53
CA LEU A 149 -8.94 4.49 -7.76
C LEU A 149 -8.25 3.34 -8.51
N ILE A 150 -7.57 2.45 -7.80
CA ILE A 150 -6.92 1.28 -8.40
C ILE A 150 -7.97 0.30 -8.94
N CYS A 151 -9.09 0.09 -8.25
CA CYS A 151 -10.22 -0.69 -8.78
C CYS A 151 -10.72 -0.14 -10.11
N ASN A 152 -10.95 1.17 -10.20
CA ASN A 152 -11.47 1.81 -11.41
C ASN A 152 -10.48 1.81 -12.61
N ILE A 153 -9.19 1.60 -12.37
CA ILE A 153 -8.15 1.58 -13.42
C ILE A 153 -7.76 0.17 -13.81
N LEU A 154 -7.63 -0.73 -12.83
CA LEU A 154 -7.00 -2.04 -13.01
C LEU A 154 -7.96 -3.21 -12.77
N ASP A 155 -9.04 -3.01 -12.00
CA ASP A 155 -9.97 -4.04 -11.56
C ASP A 155 -9.25 -5.32 -11.09
N PRO A 156 -8.41 -5.25 -10.05
CA PRO A 156 -7.57 -6.38 -9.67
C PRO A 156 -8.39 -7.49 -9.02
N ASP A 157 -8.03 -8.76 -9.30
CA ASP A 157 -8.62 -9.93 -8.64
C ASP A 157 -8.35 -9.95 -7.12
N VAL A 158 -7.23 -9.34 -6.72
CA VAL A 158 -6.81 -9.33 -5.32
C VAL A 158 -5.91 -8.14 -4.99
N PHE A 159 -6.16 -7.55 -3.81
CA PHE A 159 -5.22 -6.69 -3.12
C PHE A 159 -4.50 -7.48 -2.03
N VAL A 160 -3.18 -7.38 -2.00
CA VAL A 160 -2.36 -7.98 -0.93
C VAL A 160 -1.75 -6.87 -0.10
N LEU A 161 -2.04 -6.84 1.20
CA LEU A 161 -1.49 -5.85 2.11
C LEU A 161 -0.26 -6.41 2.83
N GLY A 162 0.83 -5.66 2.79
CA GLY A 162 2.08 -5.90 3.52
C GLY A 162 2.50 -4.69 4.35
N GLY A 163 3.59 -4.84 5.10
CA GLY A 163 4.08 -3.83 6.03
C GLY A 163 3.36 -3.83 7.37
N GLY A 164 3.80 -3.00 8.31
CA GLY A 164 3.34 -3.04 9.70
C GLY A 164 1.83 -2.85 9.89
N LEU A 165 1.19 -1.99 9.12
CA LEU A 165 -0.25 -1.75 9.20
C LEU A 165 -1.09 -2.88 8.58
N SER A 166 -0.51 -3.78 7.79
CA SER A 166 -1.22 -4.97 7.31
C SER A 166 -1.66 -5.93 8.42
N ASN A 167 -1.11 -5.78 9.63
CA ASN A 167 -1.51 -6.54 10.82
C ASN A 167 -2.75 -5.97 11.53
N VAL A 168 -3.32 -4.89 11.01
CA VAL A 168 -4.54 -4.27 11.55
C VAL A 168 -5.76 -4.98 10.96
N GLU A 169 -6.39 -5.87 11.74
CA GLU A 169 -7.49 -6.73 11.30
C GLU A 169 -8.70 -5.92 10.80
N GLU A 170 -8.95 -4.78 11.41
CA GLU A 170 -10.02 -3.86 11.05
C GLU A 170 -9.97 -3.38 9.59
N LEU A 171 -8.78 -3.38 8.97
CA LEU A 171 -8.64 -3.05 7.56
C LEU A 171 -9.40 -4.05 6.68
N TYR A 172 -9.22 -5.34 6.91
CA TYR A 172 -9.85 -6.39 6.09
C TYR A 172 -11.36 -6.44 6.26
N GLN A 173 -11.85 -6.06 7.43
CA GLN A 173 -13.28 -6.03 7.73
C GLN A 173 -13.98 -4.81 7.15
N ARG A 174 -13.30 -3.64 7.07
CA ARG A 174 -13.93 -2.35 6.81
C ARG A 174 -13.58 -1.74 5.44
N LEU A 175 -12.45 -2.11 4.84
CA LEU A 175 -12.05 -1.58 3.53
C LEU A 175 -13.06 -1.88 2.43
N PRO A 176 -13.69 -3.07 2.32
CA PRO A 176 -14.68 -3.30 1.28
C PRO A 176 -15.81 -2.25 1.27
N ASP A 177 -16.31 -1.88 2.45
CA ASP A 177 -17.36 -0.87 2.57
C ASP A 177 -16.84 0.56 2.33
N ALA A 178 -15.57 0.83 2.67
CA ALA A 178 -14.94 2.12 2.41
C ALA A 178 -14.60 2.33 0.91
N ILE A 179 -14.36 1.27 0.17
CA ILE A 179 -14.05 1.28 -1.27
C ILE A 179 -15.32 1.41 -2.12
N ARG A 180 -16.37 0.65 -1.79
CA ARG A 180 -17.60 0.51 -2.57
C ARG A 180 -18.22 1.81 -3.05
N PRO A 181 -18.33 2.90 -2.26
CA PRO A 181 -18.94 4.16 -2.72
C PRO A 181 -18.22 4.85 -3.87
N TYR A 182 -16.96 4.48 -4.15
CA TYR A 182 -16.09 5.14 -5.13
C TYR A 182 -15.77 4.26 -6.34
N VAL A 183 -16.23 3.00 -6.36
CA VAL A 183 -16.06 2.11 -7.50
C VAL A 183 -17.20 2.29 -8.49
N PHE A 184 -16.87 2.28 -9.78
CA PHE A 184 -17.84 2.49 -10.86
C PHE A 184 -18.92 1.38 -10.94
N SER A 185 -18.61 0.16 -10.49
CA SER A 185 -19.52 -0.99 -10.57
C SER A 185 -20.30 -1.20 -9.28
N ASP A 186 -21.60 -1.45 -9.40
CA ASP A 186 -22.49 -1.87 -8.31
C ASP A 186 -22.31 -3.37 -7.94
N MET A 187 -21.68 -4.15 -8.81
CA MET A 187 -21.40 -5.58 -8.63
C MET A 187 -19.96 -5.86 -8.17
N TRP A 188 -19.23 -4.83 -7.75
CA TRP A 188 -17.84 -4.98 -7.38
C TRP A 188 -17.66 -5.79 -6.08
N GLU A 189 -16.79 -6.79 -6.15
CA GLU A 189 -16.32 -7.58 -5.02
C GLU A 189 -14.78 -7.57 -5.00
N ALA A 190 -14.20 -7.22 -3.86
CA ALA A 190 -12.76 -7.24 -3.70
C ALA A 190 -12.30 -8.37 -2.79
N ARG A 191 -11.25 -9.02 -3.20
CA ARG A 191 -10.46 -9.88 -2.33
C ARG A 191 -9.30 -9.05 -1.77
N ILE A 192 -9.36 -8.70 -0.47
CA ILE A 192 -8.32 -7.96 0.25
C ILE A 192 -7.75 -8.90 1.31
N VAL A 193 -6.46 -9.21 1.21
CA VAL A 193 -5.83 -10.23 2.04
C VAL A 193 -4.48 -9.77 2.59
N PRO A 194 -4.04 -10.25 3.75
CA PRO A 194 -2.69 -10.02 4.23
C PRO A 194 -1.68 -10.80 3.38
N ALA A 195 -0.45 -10.30 3.30
CA ALA A 195 0.67 -11.01 2.71
C ALA A 195 0.91 -12.33 3.49
N ARG A 196 0.96 -13.44 2.75
CA ARG A 196 1.15 -14.78 3.32
C ARG A 196 2.47 -14.93 4.05
N TRP A 197 3.53 -14.31 3.51
CA TRP A 197 4.89 -14.47 3.99
C TRP A 197 5.34 -13.31 4.89
N GLY A 198 4.46 -12.35 5.17
CA GLY A 198 4.72 -11.21 6.06
C GLY A 198 6.00 -10.46 5.66
N ASP A 199 6.87 -10.19 6.64
CA ASP A 199 8.12 -9.46 6.41
C ASP A 199 9.12 -10.18 5.48
N SER A 200 8.93 -11.49 5.24
CA SER A 200 9.78 -12.26 4.33
C SER A 200 9.40 -12.10 2.86
N SER A 201 8.25 -11.52 2.53
CA SER A 201 7.77 -11.41 1.14
C SER A 201 8.73 -10.65 0.24
N GLY A 202 9.36 -9.58 0.73
CA GLY A 202 10.35 -8.80 -0.02
C GLY A 202 11.58 -9.62 -0.44
N VAL A 203 12.16 -10.36 0.50
CA VAL A 203 13.34 -11.22 0.24
C VAL A 203 12.98 -12.37 -0.70
N ARG A 204 11.82 -13.00 -0.49
CA ARG A 204 11.31 -14.06 -1.38
C ARG A 204 11.07 -13.55 -2.80
N GLY A 205 10.45 -12.38 -2.93
CA GLY A 205 10.22 -11.73 -4.22
C GLY A 205 11.50 -11.40 -4.96
N ALA A 206 12.53 -10.93 -4.25
CA ALA A 206 13.85 -10.71 -4.84
C ALA A 206 14.45 -12.01 -5.42
N ALA A 207 14.25 -13.16 -4.76
CA ALA A 207 14.65 -14.46 -5.31
C ALA A 207 13.82 -14.85 -6.55
N CYS A 208 12.54 -14.45 -6.63
CA CYS A 208 11.67 -14.73 -7.76
C CYS A 208 11.97 -13.87 -9.00
N LEU A 209 12.81 -12.84 -8.91
CA LEU A 209 13.21 -12.03 -10.08
C LEU A 209 13.95 -12.84 -11.17
N TRP A 210 14.34 -14.09 -10.86
CA TRP A 210 15.06 -15.00 -11.76
C TRP A 210 14.16 -16.02 -12.47
N GLN A 211 12.88 -15.97 -12.26
CA GLN A 211 11.88 -16.89 -12.88
C GLN A 211 11.39 -16.39 -14.23
#